data_ced5ab2580fa8f734c6f9f0b65e7534b
#
_entry.id   ced5ab2580fa8f734c6f9f0b65e7534b
#
_cell.length_a   1.000
_cell.length_b   1.000
_cell.length_c   1.000
_cell.angle_alpha   90.00
_cell.angle_beta   90.00
_cell.angle_gamma   90.00
#
_symmetry.space_group_name_H-M   'P 1'
#
loop_
_entity.id
_entity.type
_entity.pdbx_description
1 polymer ?
#
loop_
_entity_poly.entity_id
_entity_poly.type
_entity_poly.pdbx_seq_one_letter_code
_entity_poly.pdbx_strand_id
1 'polypeptide(L)'
;MTKDTEATPTVTRRHALLGAAAVIAILAAGGAGYDLWGPPGTAAAQGAAGGEVAMADLLAPGPLDDQIQGQADAPVTIVEYASMTCPHCSHFHETTYPEMKKKYIDTGKVRFIFREFPLDQLALAASMLARCAGNDKFFPLVDAFFAQQKEWAAVQKPLQPMLTIAKQAGFTEQSFNECLTNQQLEKNIKESATRAAQKFKVNSTPTFFINGKVFRGALTPDELDKQVAPYLKG
;
A
#
# COMPACT_ATOMS: atom_id res chain seq x y z
N MET A 1 32.75 -13.25 59.29
CA MET A 1 33.78 -14.24 58.98
C MET A 1 33.36 -14.83 57.64
N THR A 2 34.00 -14.70 56.56
CA THR A 2 35.32 -14.24 56.12
C THR A 2 35.15 -13.56 54.76
N LYS A 3 35.87 -12.50 54.60
CA LYS A 3 36.28 -11.79 53.37
C LYS A 3 37.11 -12.72 52.49
N ASP A 4 37.10 -12.43 51.20
CA ASP A 4 38.28 -12.40 50.30
C ASP A 4 37.75 -11.87 48.96
N THR A 5 38.02 -10.71 48.53
CA THR A 5 39.20 -9.94 48.08
C THR A 5 39.78 -10.45 46.75
N GLU A 6 39.60 -9.57 45.75
CA GLU A 6 40.50 -9.15 44.65
C GLU A 6 41.01 -10.13 43.59
N ALA A 7 40.92 -9.72 42.35
CA ALA A 7 42.09 -9.33 41.56
C ALA A 7 41.72 -8.81 40.16
N THR A 8 42.06 -7.56 39.88
CA THR A 8 42.20 -6.94 38.54
C THR A 8 43.59 -7.27 37.96
N PRO A 9 43.72 -7.50 36.64
CA PRO A 9 45.02 -7.38 36.00
C PRO A 9 45.16 -6.11 35.20
N THR A 10 46.20 -5.41 35.52
CA THR A 10 46.82 -4.24 34.88
C THR A 10 47.33 -4.52 33.47
N VAL A 11 47.02 -3.58 32.55
CA VAL A 11 47.56 -3.53 31.20
C VAL A 11 48.94 -2.89 31.19
N THR A 12 49.90 -3.54 30.58
CA THR A 12 51.26 -3.01 30.37
C THR A 12 51.40 -2.55 28.90
N ARG A 13 51.67 -1.26 28.75
CA ARG A 13 52.13 -0.63 27.49
C ARG A 13 53.51 -1.15 27.12
N ARG A 14 53.73 -1.46 25.83
CA ARG A 14 55.06 -1.33 25.21
C ARG A 14 54.94 -0.87 23.79
N HIS A 15 55.70 0.19 23.50
CA HIS A 15 55.95 0.86 22.23
C HIS A 15 56.74 -0.01 21.27
N ALA A 16 56.49 0.20 19.96
CA ALA A 16 57.59 0.23 18.97
C ALA A 16 57.15 0.99 17.75
N LEU A 17 57.92 1.99 17.43
CA LEU A 17 57.93 2.85 16.23
C LEU A 17 58.72 2.17 15.10
N LEU A 18 58.54 2.74 13.91
CA LEU A 18 59.30 2.68 12.63
C LEU A 18 58.45 2.02 11.53
N GLY A 19 58.18 2.60 10.43
CA GLY A 19 58.72 3.67 9.64
C GLY A 19 58.65 3.24 8.17
N ALA A 20 58.13 4.06 7.31
CA ALA A 20 58.65 4.26 5.96
C ALA A 20 57.58 4.86 5.06
N ALA A 21 57.90 6.02 4.55
CA ALA A 21 57.19 6.76 3.54
C ALA A 21 57.31 6.05 2.19
N ALA A 22 56.22 6.01 1.42
CA ALA A 22 56.28 5.86 -0.03
C ALA A 22 55.38 6.91 -0.66
N VAL A 23 55.98 7.92 -1.21
CA VAL A 23 55.37 8.89 -2.10
C VAL A 23 55.16 8.21 -3.45
N ILE A 24 53.93 8.16 -3.93
CA ILE A 24 53.63 7.91 -5.33
C ILE A 24 52.76 9.05 -5.82
N ALA A 25 53.36 9.91 -6.63
CA ALA A 25 52.68 10.87 -7.47
C ALA A 25 52.01 10.14 -8.63
N ILE A 26 50.69 10.32 -8.81
CA ILE A 26 50.01 9.97 -10.05
C ILE A 26 49.26 11.19 -10.55
N LEU A 27 49.58 11.47 -11.77
CA LEU A 27 49.19 12.55 -12.65
C LEU A 27 47.68 12.71 -12.83
N ALA A 28 47.30 13.95 -13.03
CA ALA A 28 46.02 14.42 -13.45
C ALA A 28 45.54 13.82 -14.77
N ALA A 29 44.32 13.35 -14.80
CA ALA A 29 43.48 13.30 -15.99
C ALA A 29 41.99 13.27 -15.61
N GLY A 30 41.24 14.24 -16.10
CA GLY A 30 39.80 14.10 -16.35
C GLY A 30 38.87 14.45 -15.21
N GLY A 31 38.42 15.71 -15.17
CA GLY A 31 37.30 16.15 -14.34
C GLY A 31 36.02 15.39 -14.65
N ALA A 32 35.45 14.80 -13.62
CA ALA A 32 34.03 14.51 -13.52
C ALA A 32 33.61 15.10 -12.18
N GLY A 33 32.95 16.26 -12.25
CA GLY A 33 32.36 16.91 -11.08
C GLY A 33 31.34 15.96 -10.45
N TYR A 34 31.64 15.52 -9.25
CA TYR A 34 30.64 14.92 -8.38
C TYR A 34 29.86 16.06 -7.71
N ASP A 35 28.72 16.43 -8.30
CA ASP A 35 27.72 17.23 -7.60
C ASP A 35 27.08 16.37 -6.50
N LEU A 36 27.75 16.35 -5.32
CA LEU A 36 27.31 15.59 -4.15
C LEU A 36 26.26 16.35 -3.31
N TRP A 37 25.62 17.40 -3.86
CA TRP A 37 24.58 18.11 -3.13
C TRP A 37 23.44 18.58 -4.06
N GLY A 38 22.75 17.61 -4.66
CA GLY A 38 21.41 17.85 -5.15
C GLY A 38 20.46 17.86 -3.94
N PRO A 39 19.42 18.72 -3.92
CA PRO A 39 18.38 18.64 -2.88
C PRO A 39 17.76 17.24 -2.89
N PRO A 40 17.33 16.69 -1.72
CA PRO A 40 16.64 15.40 -1.69
C PRO A 40 15.40 15.51 -2.57
N GLY A 41 15.52 15.03 -3.79
CA GLY A 41 14.40 14.85 -4.69
C GLY A 41 13.41 13.94 -3.96
N THR A 42 12.20 14.42 -3.76
CA THR A 42 11.05 13.60 -3.42
C THR A 42 10.94 12.53 -4.50
N ALA A 43 11.51 11.36 -4.23
CA ALA A 43 11.26 10.18 -5.03
C ALA A 43 9.79 9.82 -4.80
N ALA A 44 8.89 10.40 -5.60
CA ALA A 44 7.60 9.81 -5.84
C ALA A 44 7.90 8.37 -6.24
N ALA A 45 7.39 7.41 -5.47
CA ALA A 45 7.56 6.00 -5.78
C ALA A 45 6.88 5.75 -7.12
N GLN A 46 7.68 5.80 -8.20
CA GLN A 46 7.21 5.54 -9.56
C GLN A 46 6.66 4.12 -9.57
N GLY A 47 5.39 3.96 -9.91
CA GLY A 47 4.76 2.67 -10.05
C GLY A 47 5.54 1.80 -11.03
N ALA A 48 6.38 0.89 -10.50
CA ALA A 48 7.17 0.00 -11.33
C ALA A 48 6.23 -0.96 -12.07
N ALA A 49 6.16 -0.85 -13.39
CA ALA A 49 5.47 -1.82 -14.22
C ALA A 49 6.11 -3.20 -14.08
N GLY A 50 5.34 -4.22 -13.74
CA GLY A 50 5.85 -5.56 -13.46
C GLY A 50 4.95 -6.65 -13.99
N GLY A 51 5.24 -7.18 -15.18
CA GLY A 51 4.54 -8.33 -15.72
C GLY A 51 3.10 -8.05 -16.19
N GLU A 52 2.44 -9.12 -16.64
CA GLU A 52 1.06 -9.10 -17.09
C GLU A 52 0.34 -10.35 -16.59
N VAL A 53 -0.92 -10.20 -16.23
CA VAL A 53 -1.80 -11.29 -15.78
C VAL A 53 -2.98 -11.37 -16.74
N ALA A 54 -3.34 -12.57 -17.15
CA ALA A 54 -4.51 -12.77 -18.01
C ALA A 54 -5.78 -12.25 -17.32
N MET A 55 -6.54 -11.40 -18.00
CA MET A 55 -7.77 -10.81 -17.47
C MET A 55 -8.79 -11.85 -17.03
N ALA A 56 -8.90 -12.97 -17.77
CA ALA A 56 -9.78 -14.08 -17.40
C ALA A 56 -9.43 -14.68 -16.02
N ASP A 57 -8.14 -14.77 -15.71
CA ASP A 57 -7.67 -15.23 -14.41
C ASP A 57 -7.89 -14.22 -13.29
N LEU A 58 -7.62 -12.94 -13.60
CA LEU A 58 -7.76 -11.85 -12.66
C LEU A 58 -9.24 -11.65 -12.26
N LEU A 59 -10.15 -11.72 -13.22
CA LEU A 59 -11.59 -11.53 -13.02
C LEU A 59 -12.35 -12.82 -12.67
N ALA A 60 -11.68 -13.97 -12.60
CA ALA A 60 -12.33 -15.20 -12.16
C ALA A 60 -12.86 -15.07 -10.72
N PRO A 61 -14.07 -15.58 -10.43
CA PRO A 61 -14.69 -15.48 -9.11
C PRO A 61 -13.76 -15.91 -7.98
N GLY A 62 -13.82 -15.18 -6.88
CA GLY A 62 -13.07 -15.43 -5.66
C GLY A 62 -13.99 -15.79 -4.49
N PRO A 63 -13.45 -15.82 -3.26
CA PRO A 63 -14.24 -16.08 -2.06
C PRO A 63 -15.15 -14.89 -1.68
N LEU A 64 -14.95 -13.74 -2.30
CA LEU A 64 -15.74 -12.52 -2.12
C LEU A 64 -16.14 -11.96 -3.48
N ASP A 65 -17.33 -11.35 -3.54
CA ASP A 65 -17.74 -10.58 -4.69
C ASP A 65 -16.89 -9.31 -4.82
N ASP A 66 -16.58 -8.94 -6.05
CA ASP A 66 -15.83 -7.72 -6.35
C ASP A 66 -16.62 -6.47 -5.96
N GLN A 67 -15.93 -5.50 -5.40
CA GLN A 67 -16.49 -4.17 -5.16
C GLN A 67 -16.16 -3.29 -6.37
N ILE A 68 -17.20 -2.87 -7.10
CA ILE A 68 -17.04 -2.33 -8.45
C ILE A 68 -17.64 -0.94 -8.53
N GLN A 69 -16.95 -0.05 -9.24
CA GLN A 69 -17.47 1.22 -9.74
C GLN A 69 -17.26 1.34 -11.25
N GLY A 70 -18.14 2.06 -11.92
CA GLY A 70 -18.13 2.23 -13.38
C GLY A 70 -18.92 1.16 -14.12
N GLN A 71 -18.89 1.26 -15.43
CA GLN A 71 -19.70 0.42 -16.33
C GLN A 71 -18.99 -0.93 -16.56
N ALA A 72 -19.77 -2.00 -16.67
CA ALA A 72 -19.26 -3.35 -16.87
C ALA A 72 -18.52 -3.54 -18.21
N ASP A 73 -18.92 -2.79 -19.21
CA ASP A 73 -18.39 -2.80 -20.59
C ASP A 73 -17.34 -1.70 -20.85
N ALA A 74 -16.86 -1.02 -19.79
CA ALA A 74 -15.81 -0.02 -19.91
C ALA A 74 -14.55 -0.61 -20.59
N PRO A 75 -13.92 0.13 -21.52
CA PRO A 75 -12.75 -0.34 -22.28
C PRO A 75 -11.53 -0.61 -21.41
N VAL A 76 -11.46 -0.02 -20.21
CA VAL A 76 -10.37 -0.23 -19.26
C VAL A 76 -10.91 -0.80 -17.96
N THR A 77 -10.32 -1.90 -17.52
CA THR A 77 -10.55 -2.43 -16.16
C THR A 77 -9.32 -2.18 -15.31
N ILE A 78 -9.51 -1.53 -14.16
CA ILE A 78 -8.48 -1.32 -13.14
C ILE A 78 -8.87 -2.11 -11.90
N VAL A 79 -8.00 -3.03 -11.47
CA VAL A 79 -8.14 -3.74 -10.19
C VAL A 79 -7.08 -3.21 -9.25
N GLU A 80 -7.49 -2.68 -8.11
CA GLU A 80 -6.60 -2.27 -7.03
C GLU A 80 -6.64 -3.30 -5.90
N TYR A 81 -5.47 -3.76 -5.46
CA TYR A 81 -5.29 -4.43 -4.19
C TYR A 81 -4.74 -3.45 -3.17
N ALA A 82 -5.52 -3.16 -2.13
CA ALA A 82 -5.23 -2.12 -1.15
C ALA A 82 -5.33 -2.61 0.30
N SER A 83 -4.57 -1.97 1.17
CA SER A 83 -4.68 -2.12 2.63
C SER A 83 -5.12 -0.81 3.26
N MET A 84 -6.11 -0.89 4.15
CA MET A 84 -6.67 0.29 4.83
C MET A 84 -5.65 1.01 5.73
N THR A 85 -4.59 0.33 6.18
CA THR A 85 -3.51 0.93 6.98
C THR A 85 -2.32 1.39 6.15
N CYS A 86 -2.31 1.14 4.84
CA CYS A 86 -1.20 1.53 3.97
C CYS A 86 -1.23 3.04 3.64
N PRO A 87 -0.18 3.83 3.99
CA PRO A 87 -0.16 5.26 3.70
C PRO A 87 -0.16 5.60 2.20
N HIS A 88 0.43 4.72 1.37
CA HIS A 88 0.42 4.91 -0.09
C HIS A 88 -0.96 4.68 -0.70
N CYS A 89 -1.77 3.78 -0.12
CA CYS A 89 -3.16 3.60 -0.51
C CYS A 89 -4.00 4.83 -0.13
N SER A 90 -3.86 5.33 1.11
CA SER A 90 -4.52 6.57 1.54
C SER A 90 -4.15 7.73 0.61
N HIS A 91 -2.86 7.92 0.32
CA HIS A 91 -2.41 8.97 -0.60
C HIS A 91 -3.05 8.86 -2.00
N PHE A 92 -3.10 7.65 -2.58
CA PHE A 92 -3.76 7.43 -3.86
C PHE A 92 -5.25 7.78 -3.80
N HIS A 93 -5.95 7.34 -2.76
CA HIS A 93 -7.39 7.60 -2.58
C HIS A 93 -7.71 9.08 -2.28
N GLU A 94 -6.78 9.82 -1.68
CA GLU A 94 -6.94 11.25 -1.42
C GLU A 94 -6.62 12.12 -2.64
N THR A 95 -5.70 11.70 -3.52
CA THR A 95 -5.18 12.55 -4.60
C THR A 95 -5.59 12.08 -6.00
N THR A 96 -5.28 10.84 -6.35
CA THR A 96 -5.44 10.33 -7.72
C THR A 96 -6.83 9.75 -7.98
N TYR A 97 -7.37 9.01 -7.01
CA TYR A 97 -8.67 8.35 -7.17
C TYR A 97 -9.83 9.32 -7.43
N PRO A 98 -9.97 10.48 -6.77
CA PRO A 98 -11.06 11.42 -7.07
C PRO A 98 -11.00 11.95 -8.51
N GLU A 99 -9.79 12.22 -9.03
CA GLU A 99 -9.60 12.65 -10.41
C GLU A 99 -9.90 11.51 -11.39
N MET A 100 -9.41 10.31 -11.11
CA MET A 100 -9.70 9.10 -11.87
C MET A 100 -11.20 8.84 -11.95
N LYS A 101 -11.88 8.94 -10.81
CA LYS A 101 -13.33 8.73 -10.72
C LYS A 101 -14.07 9.69 -11.64
N LYS A 102 -13.83 10.99 -11.49
CA LYS A 102 -14.47 12.03 -12.30
C LYS A 102 -14.16 11.91 -13.79
N LYS A 103 -12.90 11.62 -14.14
CA LYS A 103 -12.41 11.64 -15.52
C LYS A 103 -12.74 10.36 -16.29
N TYR A 104 -12.74 9.23 -15.61
CA TYR A 104 -12.79 7.92 -16.27
C TYR A 104 -13.93 7.02 -15.79
N ILE A 105 -14.17 6.91 -14.48
CA ILE A 105 -15.19 5.98 -13.95
C ILE A 105 -16.59 6.55 -14.26
N ASP A 106 -16.85 7.81 -13.88
CA ASP A 106 -18.15 8.46 -14.06
C ASP A 106 -18.49 8.71 -15.55
N THR A 107 -17.48 8.65 -16.43
CA THR A 107 -17.65 8.78 -17.89
C THR A 107 -17.70 7.44 -18.63
N GLY A 108 -17.73 6.31 -17.90
CA GLY A 108 -17.84 4.97 -18.47
C GLY A 108 -16.59 4.46 -19.17
N LYS A 109 -15.44 5.10 -18.98
CA LYS A 109 -14.17 4.72 -19.62
C LYS A 109 -13.38 3.69 -18.81
N VAL A 110 -13.61 3.66 -17.49
CA VAL A 110 -12.93 2.75 -16.55
C VAL A 110 -13.96 2.04 -15.70
N ARG A 111 -13.79 0.72 -15.61
CA ARG A 111 -14.36 -0.14 -14.58
C ARG A 111 -13.31 -0.31 -13.49
N PHE A 112 -13.58 0.21 -12.30
CA PHE A 112 -12.70 0.13 -11.17
C PHE A 112 -13.16 -0.96 -10.20
N ILE A 113 -12.25 -1.84 -9.79
CA ILE A 113 -12.50 -2.94 -8.86
C ILE A 113 -11.55 -2.76 -7.67
N PHE A 114 -12.13 -2.63 -6.48
CA PHE A 114 -11.37 -2.61 -5.23
C PHE A 114 -11.34 -4.01 -4.60
N ARG A 115 -10.15 -4.46 -4.21
CA ARG A 115 -9.94 -5.73 -3.51
C ARG A 115 -9.09 -5.52 -2.27
N GLU A 116 -9.53 -6.06 -1.17
CA GLU A 116 -8.82 -5.98 0.10
C GLU A 116 -7.55 -6.83 0.08
N PHE A 117 -6.46 -6.22 0.55
CA PHE A 117 -5.19 -6.89 0.81
C PHE A 117 -4.64 -6.40 2.16
N PRO A 118 -5.29 -6.81 3.27
CA PRO A 118 -4.93 -6.30 4.60
C PRO A 118 -3.52 -6.72 4.99
N LEU A 119 -2.68 -5.75 5.36
CA LEU A 119 -1.31 -5.98 5.80
C LEU A 119 -1.22 -6.32 7.30
N ASP A 120 -2.27 -6.02 8.06
CA ASP A 120 -2.36 -6.24 9.49
C ASP A 120 -3.81 -6.44 9.95
N GLN A 121 -4.01 -6.75 11.25
CA GLN A 121 -5.32 -7.01 11.82
C GLN A 121 -6.23 -5.77 11.82
N LEU A 122 -5.65 -4.57 11.91
CA LEU A 122 -6.42 -3.34 11.90
C LEU A 122 -6.96 -3.03 10.50
N ALA A 123 -6.14 -3.24 9.47
CA ALA A 123 -6.58 -3.18 8.08
C ALA A 123 -7.68 -4.20 7.79
N LEU A 124 -7.56 -5.40 8.34
CA LEU A 124 -8.58 -6.44 8.21
C LEU A 124 -9.90 -5.99 8.84
N ALA A 125 -9.87 -5.44 10.06
CA ALA A 125 -11.05 -4.91 10.73
C ALA A 125 -11.74 -3.80 9.91
N ALA A 126 -10.97 -2.85 9.37
CA ALA A 126 -11.51 -1.80 8.51
C ALA A 126 -12.12 -2.36 7.21
N SER A 127 -11.49 -3.37 6.61
CA SER A 127 -12.01 -4.09 5.43
C SER A 127 -13.33 -4.81 5.74
N MET A 128 -13.42 -5.46 6.89
CA MET A 128 -14.67 -6.10 7.35
C MET A 128 -15.78 -5.07 7.51
N LEU A 129 -15.51 -3.94 8.15
CA LEU A 129 -16.50 -2.88 8.34
C LEU A 129 -16.98 -2.31 6.99
N ALA A 130 -16.08 -2.09 6.05
CA ALA A 130 -16.46 -1.64 4.71
C ALA A 130 -17.41 -2.65 4.03
N ARG A 131 -17.12 -3.95 4.12
CA ARG A 131 -18.01 -5.01 3.60
C ARG A 131 -19.36 -5.07 4.29
N CYS A 132 -19.39 -4.96 5.61
CA CYS A 132 -20.63 -4.99 6.39
C CYS A 132 -21.51 -3.76 6.15
N ALA A 133 -20.98 -2.66 5.66
CA ALA A 133 -21.75 -1.47 5.30
C ALA A 133 -22.71 -1.69 4.12
N GLY A 134 -22.48 -2.75 3.34
CA GLY A 134 -23.24 -3.06 2.14
C GLY A 134 -22.71 -2.30 0.90
N ASN A 135 -23.10 -2.77 -0.28
CA ASN A 135 -22.52 -2.31 -1.54
C ASN A 135 -22.61 -0.78 -1.75
N ASP A 136 -23.76 -0.18 -1.41
CA ASP A 136 -23.97 1.26 -1.61
C ASP A 136 -23.09 2.12 -0.70
N LYS A 137 -22.64 1.58 0.42
CA LYS A 137 -21.84 2.31 1.42
C LYS A 137 -20.40 1.83 1.49
N PHE A 138 -20.03 0.81 0.72
CA PHE A 138 -18.68 0.26 0.70
C PHE A 138 -17.64 1.33 0.36
N PHE A 139 -17.73 1.93 -0.83
CA PHE A 139 -16.76 2.95 -1.26
C PHE A 139 -16.80 4.21 -0.40
N PRO A 140 -17.96 4.79 -0.04
CA PRO A 140 -18.00 5.89 0.93
C PRO A 140 -17.28 5.60 2.25
N LEU A 141 -17.38 4.37 2.76
CA LEU A 141 -16.70 4.00 4.00
C LEU A 141 -15.20 3.74 3.81
N VAL A 142 -14.79 3.15 2.68
CA VAL A 142 -13.38 3.05 2.28
C VAL A 142 -12.73 4.43 2.21
N ASP A 143 -13.39 5.37 1.52
CA ASP A 143 -12.90 6.75 1.39
C ASP A 143 -12.79 7.44 2.74
N ALA A 144 -13.78 7.26 3.63
CA ALA A 144 -13.76 7.82 4.97
C ALA A 144 -12.62 7.24 5.84
N PHE A 145 -12.35 5.93 5.73
CA PHE A 145 -11.23 5.30 6.42
C PHE A 145 -9.88 5.80 5.91
N PHE A 146 -9.70 5.97 4.60
CA PHE A 146 -8.45 6.50 4.04
C PHE A 146 -8.26 7.98 4.41
N ALA A 147 -9.28 8.82 4.25
CA ALA A 147 -9.19 10.25 4.57
C ALA A 147 -8.85 10.52 6.05
N GLN A 148 -9.28 9.64 6.94
CA GLN A 148 -9.05 9.75 8.39
C GLN A 148 -8.00 8.74 8.89
N GLN A 149 -7.16 8.17 8.01
CA GLN A 149 -6.26 7.06 8.34
C GLN A 149 -5.39 7.34 9.58
N LYS A 150 -4.85 8.55 9.70
CA LYS A 150 -3.99 8.93 10.82
C LYS A 150 -4.71 8.95 12.16
N GLU A 151 -6.02 9.15 12.15
CA GLU A 151 -6.84 9.28 13.36
C GLU A 151 -7.19 7.92 13.97
N TRP A 152 -7.14 6.84 13.18
CA TRP A 152 -7.47 5.51 13.66
C TRP A 152 -6.34 4.48 13.50
N ALA A 153 -5.53 4.55 12.42
CA ALA A 153 -4.51 3.53 12.15
C ALA A 153 -3.22 3.72 12.98
N ALA A 154 -2.95 4.95 13.46
CA ALA A 154 -1.72 5.29 14.17
C ALA A 154 -1.95 5.57 15.68
N VAL A 155 -3.04 5.11 16.26
CA VAL A 155 -3.41 5.38 17.66
C VAL A 155 -3.43 4.11 18.52
N GLN A 156 -3.26 4.25 19.84
CA GLN A 156 -3.23 3.11 20.76
C GLN A 156 -4.59 2.41 20.94
N LYS A 157 -5.69 3.14 20.75
CA LYS A 157 -7.06 2.63 20.92
C LYS A 157 -7.86 2.86 19.64
N PRO A 158 -7.63 2.08 18.57
CA PRO A 158 -8.19 2.32 17.24
C PRO A 158 -9.69 2.07 17.13
N LEU A 159 -10.27 1.22 17.96
CA LEU A 159 -11.68 0.79 17.83
C LEU A 159 -12.66 1.96 18.01
N GLN A 160 -12.38 2.93 18.88
CA GLN A 160 -13.28 4.07 19.11
C GLN A 160 -13.34 5.02 17.90
N PRO A 161 -12.21 5.51 17.34
CA PRO A 161 -12.28 6.27 16.10
C PRO A 161 -12.83 5.47 14.92
N MET A 162 -12.52 4.17 14.80
CA MET A 162 -13.13 3.32 13.78
C MET A 162 -14.65 3.23 13.90
N LEU A 163 -15.18 3.10 15.11
CA LEU A 163 -16.63 3.13 15.35
C LEU A 163 -17.22 4.50 14.98
N THR A 164 -16.52 5.59 15.28
CA THR A 164 -16.96 6.95 14.91
C THR A 164 -17.08 7.09 13.40
N ILE A 165 -16.10 6.58 12.65
CA ILE A 165 -16.12 6.56 11.18
C ILE A 165 -17.26 5.64 10.68
N ALA A 166 -17.39 4.43 11.22
CA ALA A 166 -18.41 3.47 10.81
C ALA A 166 -19.85 4.00 11.08
N LYS A 167 -20.06 4.78 12.14
CA LYS A 167 -21.34 5.45 12.42
C LYS A 167 -21.79 6.38 11.27
N GLN A 168 -20.89 6.95 10.49
CA GLN A 168 -21.24 7.74 9.31
C GLN A 168 -21.90 6.87 8.22
N ALA A 169 -21.56 5.58 8.18
CA ALA A 169 -22.21 4.60 7.31
C ALA A 169 -23.45 3.93 7.96
N GLY A 170 -23.86 4.37 9.16
CA GLY A 170 -25.06 3.91 9.84
C GLY A 170 -24.85 2.74 10.81
N PHE A 171 -23.63 2.43 11.18
CA PHE A 171 -23.37 1.41 12.19
C PHE A 171 -23.84 1.86 13.58
N THR A 172 -24.42 0.91 14.32
CA THR A 172 -24.56 0.96 15.77
C THR A 172 -23.36 0.26 16.42
N GLU A 173 -23.18 0.41 17.74
CA GLU A 173 -22.15 -0.36 18.46
C GLU A 173 -22.37 -1.88 18.34
N GLN A 174 -23.65 -2.29 18.34
CA GLN A 174 -24.00 -3.69 18.18
C GLN A 174 -23.57 -4.20 16.79
N SER A 175 -24.00 -3.57 15.69
CA SER A 175 -23.67 -4.01 14.33
C SER A 175 -22.17 -3.89 14.02
N PHE A 176 -21.46 -2.94 14.64
CA PHE A 176 -20.03 -2.84 14.58
C PHE A 176 -19.34 -4.07 15.19
N ASN A 177 -19.74 -4.47 16.40
CA ASN A 177 -19.18 -5.64 17.07
C ASN A 177 -19.55 -6.94 16.34
N GLU A 178 -20.80 -7.07 15.89
CA GLU A 178 -21.25 -8.22 15.09
C GLU A 178 -20.44 -8.37 13.81
N CYS A 179 -20.14 -7.26 13.11
CA CYS A 179 -19.30 -7.27 11.94
C CYS A 179 -17.87 -7.75 12.25
N LEU A 180 -17.23 -7.19 13.27
CA LEU A 180 -15.86 -7.53 13.64
C LEU A 180 -15.69 -8.96 14.19
N THR A 181 -16.78 -9.61 14.59
CA THR A 181 -16.79 -11.02 15.04
C THR A 181 -17.24 -12.00 13.95
N ASN A 182 -17.49 -11.53 12.73
CA ASN A 182 -17.91 -12.38 11.61
C ASN A 182 -16.71 -13.17 11.05
N GLN A 183 -16.52 -14.38 11.60
CA GLN A 183 -15.41 -15.27 11.23
C GLN A 183 -15.42 -15.69 9.75
N GLN A 184 -16.62 -15.83 9.14
CA GLN A 184 -16.70 -16.20 7.74
C GLN A 184 -16.22 -15.08 6.83
N LEU A 185 -16.60 -13.82 7.13
CA LEU A 185 -16.11 -12.66 6.38
C LEU A 185 -14.61 -12.48 6.55
N GLU A 186 -14.10 -12.59 7.77
CA GLU A 186 -12.67 -12.57 8.06
C GLU A 186 -11.91 -13.61 7.24
N LYS A 187 -12.37 -14.86 7.24
CA LYS A 187 -11.79 -15.95 6.47
C LYS A 187 -11.77 -15.63 4.97
N ASN A 188 -12.90 -15.18 4.42
CA ASN A 188 -13.02 -14.89 3.00
C ASN A 188 -12.07 -13.75 2.56
N ILE A 189 -11.90 -12.70 3.37
CA ILE A 189 -10.95 -11.61 3.08
C ILE A 189 -9.51 -12.16 3.07
N LYS A 190 -9.13 -12.97 4.07
CA LYS A 190 -7.81 -13.59 4.14
C LYS A 190 -7.54 -14.53 2.97
N GLU A 191 -8.52 -15.32 2.55
CA GLU A 191 -8.42 -16.20 1.39
C GLU A 191 -8.26 -15.41 0.09
N SER A 192 -9.01 -14.30 -0.07
CA SER A 192 -8.86 -13.40 -1.21
C SER A 192 -7.44 -12.81 -1.30
N ALA A 193 -6.92 -12.31 -0.18
CA ALA A 193 -5.56 -11.79 -0.10
C ALA A 193 -4.50 -12.88 -0.37
N THR A 194 -4.70 -14.09 0.16
CA THR A 194 -3.81 -15.23 -0.09
C THR A 194 -3.79 -15.61 -1.57
N ARG A 195 -4.97 -15.66 -2.22
CA ARG A 195 -5.07 -15.88 -3.66
C ARG A 195 -4.32 -14.82 -4.45
N ALA A 196 -4.47 -13.54 -4.08
CA ALA A 196 -3.77 -12.44 -4.74
C ALA A 196 -2.24 -12.59 -4.62
N ALA A 197 -1.75 -12.93 -3.43
CA ALA A 197 -0.32 -13.15 -3.19
C ALA A 197 0.23 -14.34 -3.98
N GLN A 198 -0.48 -15.46 -3.98
CA GLN A 198 -0.01 -16.69 -4.60
C GLN A 198 -0.16 -16.69 -6.12
N LYS A 199 -1.34 -16.32 -6.64
CA LYS A 199 -1.67 -16.40 -8.06
C LYS A 199 -1.19 -15.17 -8.84
N PHE A 200 -1.35 -13.97 -8.28
CA PHE A 200 -1.06 -12.72 -8.98
C PHE A 200 0.22 -12.03 -8.49
N LYS A 201 0.93 -12.65 -7.52
CA LYS A 201 2.19 -12.13 -6.97
C LYS A 201 2.05 -10.73 -6.37
N VAL A 202 0.88 -10.42 -5.81
CA VAL A 202 0.69 -9.22 -5.00
C VAL A 202 1.47 -9.38 -3.70
N ASN A 203 2.42 -8.48 -3.46
CA ASN A 203 3.31 -8.50 -2.29
C ASN A 203 3.51 -7.11 -1.66
N SER A 204 2.82 -6.11 -2.18
CA SER A 204 2.82 -4.73 -1.69
C SER A 204 1.50 -4.04 -2.01
N THR A 205 1.19 -2.96 -1.30
CA THR A 205 0.00 -2.13 -1.54
C THR A 205 0.37 -0.66 -1.72
N PRO A 206 -0.35 0.05 -2.59
CA PRO A 206 -1.30 -0.48 -3.53
C PRO A 206 -0.61 -1.26 -4.67
N THR A 207 -1.28 -2.27 -5.21
CA THR A 207 -0.91 -2.92 -6.47
C THR A 207 -2.10 -2.82 -7.42
N PHE A 208 -1.86 -2.28 -8.60
CA PHE A 208 -2.86 -2.11 -9.63
C PHE A 208 -2.65 -3.10 -10.78
N PHE A 209 -3.76 -3.57 -11.34
CA PHE A 209 -3.79 -4.26 -12.62
C PHE A 209 -4.64 -3.43 -13.58
N ILE A 210 -4.02 -2.88 -14.62
CA ILE A 210 -4.69 -2.07 -15.65
C ILE A 210 -4.75 -2.92 -16.92
N ASN A 211 -5.91 -3.45 -17.25
CA ASN A 211 -6.11 -4.43 -18.34
C ASN A 211 -5.06 -5.56 -18.28
N GLY A 212 -4.76 -6.05 -17.07
CA GLY A 212 -3.80 -7.13 -16.82
C GLY A 212 -2.36 -6.70 -16.57
N LYS A 213 -1.95 -5.50 -16.97
CA LYS A 213 -0.61 -4.98 -16.68
C LYS A 213 -0.47 -4.57 -15.21
N VAL A 214 0.61 -5.00 -14.57
CA VAL A 214 0.84 -4.82 -13.13
C VAL A 214 1.61 -3.53 -12.86
N PHE A 215 1.12 -2.73 -11.90
CA PHE A 215 1.80 -1.53 -11.39
C PHE A 215 1.82 -1.60 -9.86
N ARG A 216 2.95 -1.31 -9.24
CA ARG A 216 3.13 -1.33 -7.79
C ARG A 216 3.45 0.06 -7.27
N GLY A 217 2.85 0.42 -6.14
CA GLY A 217 2.94 1.75 -5.55
C GLY A 217 1.82 2.67 -6.01
N ALA A 218 1.69 3.83 -5.33
CA ALA A 218 0.68 4.82 -5.65
C ALA A 218 0.96 5.45 -7.02
N LEU A 219 0.00 5.35 -7.92
CA LEU A 219 0.04 6.04 -9.22
C LEU A 219 -0.36 7.50 -9.03
N THR A 220 0.41 8.42 -9.61
CA THR A 220 -0.01 9.82 -9.73
C THR A 220 -1.07 9.97 -10.84
N PRO A 221 -1.84 11.08 -10.89
CA PRO A 221 -2.79 11.33 -11.97
C PRO A 221 -2.16 11.22 -13.36
N ASP A 222 -0.98 11.80 -13.57
CA ASP A 222 -0.27 11.77 -14.84
C ASP A 222 0.20 10.36 -15.24
N GLU A 223 0.65 9.56 -14.26
CA GLU A 223 1.04 8.17 -14.50
C GLU A 223 -0.17 7.32 -14.85
N LEU A 224 -1.28 7.49 -14.12
CA LEU A 224 -2.55 6.81 -14.43
C LEU A 224 -3.03 7.16 -15.84
N ASP A 225 -3.03 8.44 -16.20
CA ASP A 225 -3.42 8.92 -17.54
C ASP A 225 -2.61 8.23 -18.64
N LYS A 226 -1.30 8.14 -18.48
CA LYS A 226 -0.41 7.46 -19.44
C LYS A 226 -0.75 5.97 -19.58
N GLN A 227 -1.19 5.31 -18.51
CA GLN A 227 -1.53 3.89 -18.55
C GLN A 227 -2.90 3.64 -19.15
N VAL A 228 -3.86 4.54 -18.96
CA VAL A 228 -5.24 4.43 -19.45
C VAL A 228 -5.36 4.86 -20.92
N ALA A 229 -4.66 5.92 -21.33
CA ALA A 229 -4.75 6.52 -22.66
C ALA A 229 -4.61 5.55 -23.85
N PRO A 230 -3.72 4.53 -23.83
CA PRO A 230 -3.59 3.59 -24.95
C PRO A 230 -4.88 2.81 -25.27
N TYR A 231 -5.71 2.55 -24.28
CA TYR A 231 -6.94 1.77 -24.40
C TYR A 231 -8.19 2.61 -24.76
N LEU A 232 -8.06 3.93 -24.72
CA LEU A 232 -9.15 4.86 -25.03
C LEU A 232 -9.11 5.40 -26.47
N LYS A 233 -8.08 5.03 -27.25
CA LYS A 233 -7.95 5.39 -28.65
C LYS A 233 -8.67 4.32 -29.48
N GLY A 234 -9.96 4.48 -29.63
CA GLY A 234 -10.83 3.68 -30.47
C GLY A 234 -11.76 4.59 -31.26
#